data_e47cf2f41f10f543d404cabfc5a8de42
#
_entry.id   e47cf2f41f10f543d404cabfc5a8de42
#
_cell.length_a   1.000
_cell.length_b   1.000
_cell.length_c   1.000
_cell.angle_alpha   90.00
_cell.angle_beta   90.00
_cell.angle_gamma   90.00
#
_symmetry.space_group_name_H-M   'P 1'
#
loop_
_entity.id
_entity.type
_entity.pdbx_description
1 polymer ?
#
loop_
_entity_poly.entity_id
_entity_poly.type
_entity_poly.pdbx_seq_one_letter_code
_entity_poly.pdbx_strand_id
1 'polypeptide(L)'
;MRFKKVVSLVLVFVFAIGSFQTFAFAQSENIGEDRVITIEFYNEVSDEVKERVVAHFHGKDENIVHQRGLTCTLFGHKLETGTTSVVTHKVRTSAPRCLRETFDYEICSRCDYSEYTLIGDEYISCC
;
A
#
# COMPACT_ATOMS: atom_id res chain seq x y z
N MET A 1 -39.77 -28.41 -41.22
CA MET A 1 -38.66 -29.11 -40.51
C MET A 1 -37.36 -28.30 -40.34
N ARG A 2 -37.11 -27.27 -41.09
CA ARG A 2 -35.87 -26.46 -40.98
C ARG A 2 -35.89 -25.49 -39.78
N PHE A 3 -37.05 -25.01 -39.38
CA PHE A 3 -37.20 -24.06 -38.24
C PHE A 3 -36.83 -24.66 -36.86
N LYS A 4 -37.16 -25.93 -36.62
CA LYS A 4 -36.84 -26.60 -35.35
C LYS A 4 -35.34 -26.82 -35.15
N LYS A 5 -34.58 -26.99 -36.22
CA LYS A 5 -33.13 -27.17 -36.16
C LYS A 5 -32.40 -25.86 -35.89
N VAL A 6 -32.92 -24.75 -36.40
CA VAL A 6 -32.35 -23.40 -36.15
C VAL A 6 -32.58 -22.96 -34.72
N VAL A 7 -33.79 -23.20 -34.16
CA VAL A 7 -34.11 -22.86 -32.77
C VAL A 7 -33.25 -23.67 -31.81
N SER A 8 -33.02 -24.96 -32.08
CA SER A 8 -32.15 -25.80 -31.26
C SER A 8 -30.69 -25.32 -31.24
N LEU A 9 -30.20 -24.86 -32.40
CA LEU A 9 -28.82 -24.39 -32.55
C LEU A 9 -28.60 -23.04 -31.87
N VAL A 10 -29.61 -22.14 -31.92
CA VAL A 10 -29.57 -20.85 -31.22
C VAL A 10 -29.62 -21.07 -29.69
N LEU A 11 -30.41 -22.04 -29.22
CA LEU A 11 -30.52 -22.34 -27.79
C LEU A 11 -29.23 -22.93 -27.22
N VAL A 12 -28.52 -23.75 -27.98
CA VAL A 12 -27.20 -24.28 -27.61
C VAL A 12 -26.15 -23.17 -27.55
N PHE A 13 -26.22 -22.19 -28.50
CA PHE A 13 -25.28 -21.06 -28.49
C PHE A 13 -25.49 -20.12 -27.29
N VAL A 14 -26.75 -19.90 -26.90
CA VAL A 14 -27.04 -19.05 -25.71
C VAL A 14 -26.56 -19.71 -24.42
N PHE A 15 -26.64 -21.03 -24.30
CA PHE A 15 -26.09 -21.76 -23.14
C PHE A 15 -24.55 -21.79 -23.14
N ALA A 16 -23.90 -21.81 -24.29
CA ALA A 16 -22.45 -21.79 -24.39
C ALA A 16 -21.85 -20.45 -24.01
N ILE A 17 -22.57 -19.33 -24.22
CA ILE A 17 -22.12 -17.98 -23.83
C ILE A 17 -22.39 -17.69 -22.35
N GLY A 18 -23.41 -18.35 -21.76
CA GLY A 18 -23.77 -18.17 -20.35
C GLY A 18 -22.84 -18.87 -19.35
N SER A 19 -21.97 -19.78 -19.84
CA SER A 19 -21.11 -20.58 -18.93
C SER A 19 -19.73 -19.97 -18.65
N PHE A 20 -19.44 -18.78 -19.16
CA PHE A 20 -18.16 -18.10 -18.99
C PHE A 20 -18.16 -16.98 -17.94
N GLN A 21 -19.14 -16.92 -17.06
CA GLN A 21 -19.17 -15.91 -16.01
C GLN A 21 -19.22 -16.52 -14.61
N THR A 22 -18.29 -17.39 -14.32
CA THR A 22 -17.85 -17.58 -12.94
C THR A 22 -16.33 -17.48 -12.89
N PHE A 23 -15.76 -16.37 -13.37
CA PHE A 23 -14.63 -15.85 -12.66
C PHE A 23 -15.21 -15.39 -11.32
N ALA A 24 -15.14 -16.25 -10.33
CA ALA A 24 -15.08 -15.80 -8.97
C ALA A 24 -13.91 -14.82 -8.95
N PHE A 25 -14.19 -13.52 -9.02
CA PHE A 25 -13.38 -12.55 -8.35
C PHE A 25 -13.35 -13.09 -6.93
N ALA A 26 -12.24 -13.74 -6.57
CA ALA A 26 -11.84 -13.77 -5.20
C ALA A 26 -11.84 -12.28 -4.83
N GLN A 27 -12.92 -11.84 -4.19
CA GLN A 27 -12.85 -10.68 -3.36
C GLN A 27 -11.63 -10.95 -2.50
N SER A 28 -10.56 -10.24 -2.78
CA SER A 28 -9.57 -9.93 -1.79
C SER A 28 -10.45 -9.46 -0.62
N GLU A 29 -10.72 -10.35 0.32
CA GLU A 29 -11.15 -9.95 1.63
C GLU A 29 -10.13 -8.90 2.01
N ASN A 30 -10.59 -7.65 2.06
CA ASN A 30 -9.97 -6.66 2.87
C ASN A 30 -9.91 -7.30 4.24
N ILE A 31 -8.80 -7.93 4.52
CA ILE A 31 -8.37 -8.20 5.86
C ILE A 31 -8.01 -6.80 6.38
N GLY A 32 -9.07 -6.08 6.69
CA GLY A 32 -9.07 -4.93 7.57
C GLY A 32 -8.85 -5.43 8.99
N GLU A 33 -7.86 -6.26 9.16
CA GLU A 33 -7.27 -6.53 10.45
C GLU A 33 -6.42 -5.29 10.71
N ASP A 34 -6.79 -4.53 11.74
CA ASP A 34 -5.98 -3.44 12.31
C ASP A 34 -4.59 -4.02 12.62
N ARG A 35 -3.73 -4.05 11.61
CA ARG A 35 -2.35 -4.47 11.79
C ARG A 35 -1.71 -3.42 12.67
N VAL A 36 -1.44 -3.81 13.89
CA VAL A 36 -0.70 -2.94 14.80
C VAL A 36 0.69 -2.77 14.22
N ILE A 37 1.04 -1.54 13.88
CA ILE A 37 2.39 -1.16 13.48
C ILE A 37 3.03 -0.31 14.56
N THR A 38 4.32 -0.49 14.74
CA THR A 38 5.15 0.36 15.60
C THR A 38 6.21 1.04 14.74
N ILE A 39 6.33 2.35 14.84
CA ILE A 39 7.29 3.14 14.05
C ILE A 39 8.36 3.69 15.02
N GLU A 40 9.62 3.42 14.71
CA GLU A 40 10.78 3.87 15.46
C GLU A 40 11.64 4.79 14.57
N PHE A 41 12.07 5.91 15.10
CA PHE A 41 12.96 6.85 14.44
C PHE A 41 14.37 6.73 15.01
N TYR A 42 15.36 6.59 14.16
CA TYR A 42 16.76 6.49 14.58
C TYR A 42 17.44 7.84 14.79
N ASN A 43 16.86 8.91 14.24
CA ASN A 43 17.39 10.27 14.31
C ASN A 43 16.38 11.18 15.00
N GLU A 44 16.89 12.29 15.58
CA GLU A 44 16.01 13.39 15.97
C GLU A 44 15.44 14.06 14.72
N VAL A 45 14.13 14.08 14.61
CA VAL A 45 13.40 14.69 13.50
C VAL A 45 12.34 15.65 14.04
N SER A 46 11.99 16.63 13.22
CA SER A 46 10.91 17.57 13.57
C SER A 46 9.58 16.83 13.74
N ASP A 47 8.69 17.37 14.56
CA ASP A 47 7.37 16.75 14.79
C ASP A 47 6.54 16.69 13.51
N GLU A 48 6.70 17.66 12.60
CA GLU A 48 6.07 17.67 11.28
C GLU A 48 6.51 16.47 10.43
N VAL A 49 7.82 16.17 10.40
CA VAL A 49 8.34 15.01 9.67
C VAL A 49 7.85 13.71 10.28
N LYS A 50 7.81 13.59 11.62
CA LYS A 50 7.26 12.41 12.29
C LYS A 50 5.82 12.17 11.91
N GLU A 51 4.99 13.22 11.93
CA GLU A 51 3.57 13.11 11.58
C GLU A 51 3.39 12.62 10.13
N ARG A 52 4.16 13.15 9.19
CA ARG A 52 4.12 12.74 7.78
C ARG A 52 4.55 11.29 7.58
N VAL A 53 5.65 10.85 8.23
CA VAL A 53 6.10 9.45 8.17
C VAL A 53 5.03 8.52 8.75
N VAL A 54 4.47 8.87 9.91
CA VAL A 54 3.41 8.07 10.54
C VAL A 54 2.17 8.01 9.64
N ALA A 55 1.74 9.11 9.03
CA ALA A 55 0.60 9.15 8.12
C ALA A 55 0.82 8.25 6.90
N HIS A 56 2.03 8.27 6.33
CA HIS A 56 2.39 7.43 5.19
C HIS A 56 2.20 5.94 5.52
N PHE A 57 2.81 5.45 6.59
CA PHE A 57 2.74 4.02 6.93
C PHE A 57 1.38 3.57 7.48
N HIS A 58 0.53 4.49 7.92
CA HIS A 58 -0.87 4.19 8.27
C HIS A 58 -1.84 4.25 7.08
N GLY A 59 -1.34 4.44 5.86
CA GLY A 59 -2.17 4.49 4.65
C GLY A 59 -3.11 5.70 4.59
N LYS A 60 -2.77 6.78 5.29
CA LYS A 60 -3.57 8.03 5.29
C LYS A 60 -3.16 8.99 4.19
N ASP A 61 -2.10 8.67 3.45
CA ASP A 61 -1.52 9.51 2.40
C ASP A 61 -2.30 9.52 1.08
N GLU A 62 -3.28 8.64 0.89
CA GLU A 62 -3.98 8.47 -0.39
C GLU A 62 -4.73 9.73 -0.88
N ASN A 63 -4.90 10.73 -0.01
CA ASN A 63 -5.58 12.00 -0.34
C ASN A 63 -4.67 13.23 -0.33
N ILE A 64 -3.37 13.06 -0.13
CA ILE A 64 -2.44 14.20 -0.19
C ILE A 64 -2.16 14.50 -1.66
N VAL A 65 -2.88 15.47 -2.19
CA VAL A 65 -2.57 16.05 -3.50
C VAL A 65 -1.17 16.65 -3.38
N HIS A 66 -0.20 16.08 -4.10
CA HIS A 66 1.16 16.62 -4.18
C HIS A 66 1.13 18.05 -4.73
N GLN A 67 0.88 19.01 -3.88
CA GLN A 67 1.05 20.42 -4.23
C GLN A 67 2.56 20.70 -4.29
N ARG A 68 3.09 20.71 -5.51
CA ARG A 68 4.41 21.28 -5.76
C ARG A 68 4.36 22.74 -5.39
N GLY A 69 4.86 23.09 -4.22
CA GLY A 69 4.97 24.48 -3.82
C GLY A 69 5.80 25.25 -4.86
N LEU A 70 5.34 26.42 -5.30
CA LEU A 70 6.07 27.29 -6.24
C LEU A 70 7.52 27.52 -5.81
N THR A 71 7.76 27.58 -4.50
CA THR A 71 9.08 27.71 -3.89
C THR A 71 10.01 26.56 -4.24
N CYS A 72 9.53 25.32 -4.23
CA CYS A 72 10.33 24.15 -4.58
C CYS A 72 10.61 24.06 -6.07
N THR A 73 9.73 24.57 -6.92
CA THR A 73 9.93 24.64 -8.36
C THR A 73 11.05 25.62 -8.73
N LEU A 74 11.15 26.74 -8.00
CA LEU A 74 12.12 27.80 -8.29
C LEU A 74 13.47 27.62 -7.58
N PHE A 75 13.47 27.12 -6.34
CA PHE A 75 14.64 27.07 -5.46
C PHE A 75 15.06 25.63 -5.06
N GLY A 76 14.40 24.62 -5.60
CA GLY A 76 14.62 23.22 -5.22
C GLY A 76 13.99 22.83 -3.87
N HIS A 77 14.06 21.55 -3.55
CA HIS A 77 13.56 20.99 -2.29
C HIS A 77 14.53 21.27 -1.14
N LYS A 78 13.98 21.61 0.02
CA LYS A 78 14.73 21.58 1.28
C LYS A 78 14.44 20.24 1.96
N LEU A 79 15.30 19.26 1.72
CA LEU A 79 15.11 17.90 2.21
C LEU A 79 15.58 17.75 3.66
N GLU A 80 14.74 17.09 4.45
CA GLU A 80 15.09 16.46 5.72
C GLU A 80 15.18 14.96 5.48
N THR A 81 16.30 14.36 5.83
CA THR A 81 16.59 12.94 5.60
C THR A 81 16.76 12.22 6.91
N GLY A 82 16.40 10.96 6.94
CA GLY A 82 16.60 10.12 8.12
C GLY A 82 16.25 8.68 7.85
N THR A 83 16.36 7.87 8.90
CA THR A 83 16.04 6.44 8.84
C THR A 83 14.95 6.13 9.86
N THR A 84 13.99 5.32 9.46
CA THR A 84 12.91 4.83 10.33
C THR A 84 12.75 3.33 10.19
N SER A 85 12.29 2.65 11.23
CA SER A 85 11.83 1.27 11.12
C SER A 85 10.34 1.16 11.40
N VAL A 86 9.70 0.29 10.66
CA VAL A 86 8.29 -0.06 10.82
C VAL A 86 8.20 -1.52 11.22
N VAL A 87 7.66 -1.80 12.38
CA VAL A 87 7.43 -3.16 12.87
C VAL A 87 5.95 -3.48 12.70
N THR A 88 5.67 -4.40 11.80
CA THR A 88 4.32 -4.94 11.60
C THR A 88 4.16 -6.19 12.46
N HIS A 89 3.19 -6.16 13.37
CA HIS A 89 2.94 -7.24 14.31
C HIS A 89 2.10 -8.37 13.70
N LYS A 90 2.40 -9.61 14.08
CA LYS A 90 1.64 -10.81 13.73
C LYS A 90 1.44 -11.02 12.21
N VAL A 91 2.47 -10.78 11.42
CA VAL A 91 2.41 -10.98 9.96
C VAL A 91 2.36 -12.46 9.55
N ARG A 92 2.72 -13.37 10.48
CA ARG A 92 2.65 -14.81 10.26
C ARG A 92 2.32 -15.57 11.56
N THR A 93 1.85 -16.81 11.42
CA THR A 93 1.40 -17.64 12.57
C THR A 93 2.55 -18.28 13.35
N SER A 94 3.69 -18.57 12.69
CA SER A 94 4.86 -19.17 13.31
C SER A 94 5.91 -18.12 13.69
N ALA A 95 6.64 -18.37 14.78
CA ALA A 95 7.73 -17.48 15.21
C ALA A 95 8.93 -17.51 14.24
N PRO A 96 9.62 -16.39 14.06
CA PRO A 96 9.32 -15.04 14.53
C PRO A 96 8.11 -14.45 13.79
N ARG A 97 7.20 -13.77 14.51
CA ARG A 97 5.88 -13.37 13.97
C ARG A 97 5.81 -11.97 13.42
N CYS A 98 6.75 -11.13 13.76
CA CYS A 98 6.76 -9.72 13.37
C CYS A 98 7.75 -9.49 12.25
N LEU A 99 7.43 -8.55 11.39
CA LEU A 99 8.32 -8.07 10.33
C LEU A 99 8.78 -6.67 10.68
N ARG A 100 10.10 -6.47 10.74
CA ARG A 100 10.71 -5.16 10.79
C ARG A 100 11.21 -4.80 9.41
N GLU A 101 10.77 -3.67 8.91
CA GLU A 101 11.21 -3.06 7.67
C GLU A 101 11.89 -1.74 8.00
N THR A 102 13.08 -1.51 7.44
CA THR A 102 13.84 -0.28 7.66
C THR A 102 13.87 0.53 6.39
N PHE A 103 13.54 1.82 6.51
CA PHE A 103 13.44 2.74 5.39
C PHE A 103 14.32 3.96 5.64
N ASP A 104 15.02 4.38 4.59
CA ASP A 104 15.51 5.76 4.50
C ASP A 104 14.42 6.63 3.92
N TYR A 105 14.26 7.84 4.43
CA TYR A 105 13.29 8.79 3.93
C TYR A 105 13.92 10.14 3.59
N GLU A 106 13.34 10.78 2.59
CA GLU A 106 13.62 12.15 2.18
C GLU A 106 12.31 12.94 2.12
N ILE A 107 12.17 13.95 2.96
CA ILE A 107 10.93 14.74 3.07
C ILE A 107 11.27 16.21 2.91
N CYS A 108 10.55 16.89 2.02
CA CYS A 108 10.72 18.32 1.85
C CYS A 108 9.96 19.08 2.93
N SER A 109 10.64 20.00 3.64
CA SER A 109 10.02 20.87 4.63
C SER A 109 9.22 22.06 4.05
N ARG A 110 9.13 22.17 2.70
CA ARG A 110 8.45 23.27 2.00
C ARG A 110 7.29 22.84 1.11
N CYS A 111 7.15 21.54 0.85
CA CYS A 111 6.09 20.98 0.02
C CYS A 111 5.83 19.52 0.42
N ASP A 112 4.85 18.91 -0.21
CA ASP A 112 4.42 17.54 0.09
C ASP A 112 5.32 16.45 -0.51
N TYR A 113 6.51 16.80 -1.03
CA TYR A 113 7.45 15.81 -1.54
C TYR A 113 7.93 14.91 -0.41
N SER A 114 7.80 13.60 -0.62
CA SER A 114 8.35 12.57 0.25
C SER A 114 8.76 11.36 -0.59
N GLU A 115 9.90 10.78 -0.26
CA GLU A 115 10.42 9.55 -0.85
C GLU A 115 10.85 8.61 0.26
N TYR A 116 10.54 7.32 0.12
CA TYR A 116 10.89 6.28 1.08
C TYR A 116 11.57 5.14 0.34
N THR A 117 12.74 4.76 0.79
CA THR A 117 13.53 3.67 0.20
C THR A 117 13.70 2.56 1.22
N LEU A 118 13.19 1.36 0.94
CA LEU A 118 13.42 0.19 1.77
C LEU A 118 14.90 -0.20 1.71
N ILE A 119 15.58 -0.20 2.86
CA ILE A 119 17.01 -0.54 2.98
C ILE A 119 17.26 -1.88 3.65
N GLY A 120 16.25 -2.46 4.29
CA GLY A 120 16.35 -3.78 4.89
C GLY A 120 15.04 -4.26 5.48
N ASP A 121 14.90 -5.57 5.57
CA ASP A 121 13.79 -6.23 6.23
C ASP A 121 14.26 -7.46 7.00
N GLU A 122 13.63 -7.73 8.13
CA GLU A 122 13.92 -8.91 8.95
C GLU A 122 12.71 -9.36 9.76
N TYR A 123 12.60 -10.66 9.99
CA TYR A 123 11.61 -11.20 10.92
C TYR A 123 12.15 -11.21 12.34
N ILE A 124 11.38 -10.63 13.26
CA ILE A 124 11.77 -10.49 14.67
C ILE A 124 10.73 -11.10 15.61
N SER A 125 11.18 -11.44 16.81
CA SER A 125 10.30 -11.86 17.91
C SER A 125 9.91 -10.62 18.70
N CYS A 126 8.72 -10.09 18.46
CA CYS A 126 8.22 -8.88 19.10
C CYS A 126 6.97 -9.10 19.98
N CYS A 127 6.51 -10.36 20.08
CA CYS A 127 5.31 -10.76 20.83
C CYS A 127 5.62 -11.94 21.73
#